data_a092139fcff252489e9e757242e60250
#
_entry.id   a092139fcff252489e9e757242e60250
#
_cell.length_a   1.000
_cell.length_b   1.000
_cell.length_c   1.000
_cell.angle_alpha   90.00
_cell.angle_beta   90.00
_cell.angle_gamma   90.00
#
_symmetry.space_group_name_H-M   'P 1'
#
loop_
_entity.id
_entity.type
_entity.pdbx_description
1 polymer ?
#
loop_
_entity_poly.entity_id
_entity_poly.type
_entity_poly.pdbx_seq_one_letter_code
_entity_poly.pdbx_strand_id
1 'polypeptide(L)'
;APDYPLQKKRATVEFLRTQQHLRPRTNLFRAVFRIRSVAAAAIHRFFQEQGFVYVNTPIITTSDCEGAGEMFRVTTLDPKNPPLTESGEVDWSQDFFGKHASLTVSGQLNAENFAMAFGDVYTFGPTFRAEKSFTTRHAAEFWMIEPEMAFCDLNGYMDNAEAMIKYVIRYVLDNCPDEMAFFNQFIDKGLVERLELVANCEFGRISYTEAIEILKKNNKKFQFPVEWGVDIQTEHERYLTEVVFKKPVFVTDYPKEIKSCLLYTSPSPRDYAASR
;
A
#
# COMPACT_ATOMS: atom_id res chain seq x y z
N ALA A 1 -14.62 18.20 -33.29
CA ALA A 1 -13.62 18.47 -34.35
C ALA A 1 -12.99 17.14 -34.77
N PRO A 2 -12.65 16.92 -36.03
CA PRO A 2 -12.02 15.66 -36.47
C PRO A 2 -10.69 15.39 -35.80
N ASP A 3 -10.00 16.44 -35.36
CA ASP A 3 -8.69 16.35 -34.70
C ASP A 3 -8.77 16.21 -33.18
N TYR A 4 -9.98 16.14 -32.59
CA TYR A 4 -10.12 15.94 -31.14
C TYR A 4 -9.73 14.50 -30.76
N PRO A 5 -8.78 14.31 -29.84
CA PRO A 5 -8.20 12.98 -29.56
C PRO A 5 -9.23 11.95 -29.09
N LEU A 6 -10.23 12.36 -28.31
CA LEU A 6 -11.29 11.47 -27.85
C LEU A 6 -12.44 11.43 -28.87
N GLN A 7 -12.50 10.34 -29.59
CA GLN A 7 -13.58 10.06 -30.56
C GLN A 7 -14.70 9.24 -29.88
N LYS A 8 -15.86 9.09 -30.52
CA LYS A 8 -17.00 8.30 -30.03
C LYS A 8 -16.70 6.80 -29.85
N LYS A 9 -15.62 6.30 -30.46
CA LYS A 9 -15.18 4.91 -30.32
C LYS A 9 -14.43 4.68 -29.00
N ARG A 10 -14.41 3.44 -28.50
CA ARG A 10 -13.66 3.05 -27.29
C ARG A 10 -12.16 3.32 -27.51
N ALA A 11 -11.57 4.11 -26.61
CA ALA A 11 -10.12 4.32 -26.54
C ALA A 11 -9.47 3.29 -25.62
N THR A 12 -8.25 2.86 -25.92
CA THR A 12 -7.48 1.96 -25.05
C THR A 12 -6.91 2.70 -23.85
N VAL A 13 -6.61 1.97 -22.78
CA VAL A 13 -6.00 2.55 -21.58
C VAL A 13 -4.62 3.13 -21.90
N GLU A 14 -3.84 2.47 -22.74
CA GLU A 14 -2.51 2.90 -23.18
C GLU A 14 -2.59 4.26 -23.90
N PHE A 15 -3.51 4.39 -24.83
CA PHE A 15 -3.76 5.68 -25.51
C PHE A 15 -4.19 6.76 -24.51
N LEU A 16 -5.10 6.43 -23.58
CA LEU A 16 -5.58 7.40 -22.59
C LEU A 16 -4.48 7.83 -21.61
N ARG A 17 -3.44 7.03 -21.38
CA ARG A 17 -2.25 7.44 -20.62
C ARG A 17 -1.48 8.56 -21.31
N THR A 18 -1.46 8.61 -22.64
CA THR A 18 -0.85 9.72 -23.39
C THR A 18 -1.72 10.98 -23.43
N GLN A 19 -3.00 10.86 -23.04
CA GLN A 19 -3.99 11.95 -23.05
C GLN A 19 -4.44 12.29 -21.63
N GLN A 20 -3.50 12.53 -20.71
CA GLN A 20 -3.77 12.69 -19.28
C GLN A 20 -4.80 13.77 -18.97
N HIS A 21 -4.74 14.91 -19.67
CA HIS A 21 -5.65 16.06 -19.50
C HIS A 21 -7.07 15.80 -20.02
N LEU A 22 -7.27 14.78 -20.85
CA LEU A 22 -8.57 14.42 -21.43
C LEU A 22 -9.16 13.13 -20.83
N ARG A 23 -8.31 12.22 -20.32
CA ARG A 23 -8.79 10.91 -19.85
C ARG A 23 -9.91 10.96 -18.80
N PRO A 24 -10.00 11.97 -17.91
CA PRO A 24 -11.12 12.06 -16.96
C PRO A 24 -12.49 12.23 -17.60
N ARG A 25 -12.54 12.65 -18.88
CA ARG A 25 -13.79 12.81 -19.64
C ARG A 25 -14.34 11.48 -20.18
N THR A 26 -13.56 10.40 -20.12
CA THR A 26 -14.02 9.07 -20.53
C THR A 26 -14.83 8.41 -19.41
N ASN A 27 -15.78 7.55 -19.76
CA ASN A 27 -16.59 6.84 -18.79
C ASN A 27 -15.74 6.00 -17.83
N LEU A 28 -14.69 5.35 -18.33
CA LEU A 28 -13.77 4.55 -17.52
C LEU A 28 -13.08 5.39 -16.45
N PHE A 29 -12.36 6.44 -16.84
CA PHE A 29 -11.59 7.23 -15.87
C PHE A 29 -12.47 8.14 -15.01
N ARG A 30 -13.62 8.55 -15.49
CA ARG A 30 -14.63 9.22 -14.67
C ARG A 30 -15.07 8.31 -13.52
N ALA A 31 -15.38 7.04 -13.81
CA ALA A 31 -15.75 6.07 -12.80
C ALA A 31 -14.59 5.77 -11.84
N VAL A 32 -13.37 5.54 -12.37
CA VAL A 32 -12.16 5.33 -11.54
C VAL A 32 -11.94 6.47 -10.54
N PHE A 33 -11.92 7.73 -11.03
CA PHE A 33 -11.65 8.88 -10.17
C PHE A 33 -12.79 9.17 -9.19
N ARG A 34 -14.04 8.89 -9.57
CA ARG A 34 -15.17 8.98 -8.66
C ARG A 34 -15.04 8.01 -7.50
N ILE A 35 -14.81 6.72 -7.80
CA ILE A 35 -14.62 5.69 -6.76
C ILE A 35 -13.40 6.01 -5.91
N ARG A 36 -12.28 6.42 -6.49
CA ARG A 36 -11.09 6.83 -5.73
C ARG A 36 -11.39 7.95 -4.73
N SER A 37 -12.14 8.96 -5.15
CA SER A 37 -12.55 10.07 -4.29
C SER A 37 -13.43 9.60 -3.13
N VAL A 38 -14.42 8.75 -3.41
CA VAL A 38 -15.36 8.22 -2.41
C VAL A 38 -14.63 7.28 -1.45
N ALA A 39 -13.75 6.42 -1.94
CA ALA A 39 -12.93 5.53 -1.11
C ALA A 39 -12.00 6.32 -0.18
N ALA A 40 -11.36 7.40 -0.66
CA ALA A 40 -10.52 8.25 0.18
C ALA A 40 -11.32 8.90 1.32
N ALA A 41 -12.53 9.39 1.02
CA ALA A 41 -13.43 9.93 2.04
C ALA A 41 -13.87 8.86 3.06
N ALA A 42 -14.13 7.63 2.59
CA ALA A 42 -14.49 6.51 3.45
C ALA A 42 -13.35 6.12 4.42
N ILE A 43 -12.10 6.13 3.95
CA ILE A 43 -10.92 5.86 4.80
C ILE A 43 -10.84 6.88 5.93
N HIS A 44 -10.89 8.17 5.60
CA HIS A 44 -10.88 9.23 6.62
C HIS A 44 -12.03 9.08 7.60
N ARG A 45 -13.23 8.84 7.09
CA ARG A 45 -14.42 8.69 7.92
C ARG A 45 -14.32 7.51 8.88
N PHE A 46 -13.87 6.35 8.38
CA PHE A 46 -13.68 5.16 9.20
C PHE A 46 -12.78 5.42 10.42
N PHE A 47 -11.59 5.97 10.19
CA PHE A 47 -10.64 6.22 11.27
C PHE A 47 -11.11 7.31 12.23
N GLN A 48 -11.66 8.41 11.72
CA GLN A 48 -12.14 9.51 12.56
C GLN A 48 -13.35 9.12 13.42
N GLU A 49 -14.28 8.30 12.91
CA GLU A 49 -15.42 7.78 13.68
C GLU A 49 -14.97 6.85 14.82
N GLN A 50 -13.79 6.25 14.71
CA GLN A 50 -13.17 5.45 15.77
C GLN A 50 -12.26 6.25 16.70
N GLY A 51 -12.15 7.56 16.51
CA GLY A 51 -11.35 8.44 17.35
C GLY A 51 -9.88 8.53 17.00
N PHE A 52 -9.44 7.97 15.87
CA PHE A 52 -8.07 8.13 15.39
C PHE A 52 -7.77 9.57 14.99
N VAL A 53 -6.57 10.02 15.29
CA VAL A 53 -6.07 11.33 14.84
C VAL A 53 -5.37 11.20 13.50
N TYR A 54 -5.81 11.99 12.51
CA TYR A 54 -5.13 12.07 11.21
C TYR A 54 -3.85 12.90 11.33
N VAL A 55 -2.72 12.31 10.92
CA VAL A 55 -1.41 12.94 10.98
C VAL A 55 -0.85 13.17 9.57
N ASN A 56 -0.45 14.41 9.29
CA ASN A 56 0.28 14.76 8.07
C ASN A 56 1.78 14.67 8.34
N THR A 57 2.40 13.57 7.92
CA THR A 57 3.85 13.38 8.03
C THR A 57 4.59 14.04 6.87
N PRO A 58 5.87 14.44 7.05
CA PRO A 58 6.64 15.07 6.00
C PRO A 58 6.81 14.16 4.77
N ILE A 59 6.62 14.74 3.58
CA ILE A 59 6.86 14.05 2.30
C ILE A 59 8.35 14.08 1.96
N ILE A 60 9.04 15.19 2.27
CA ILE A 60 10.48 15.31 2.15
C ILE A 60 11.09 14.97 3.49
N THR A 61 11.96 14.00 3.51
CA THR A 61 12.57 13.48 4.75
C THR A 61 14.06 13.22 4.57
N THR A 62 14.78 13.21 5.68
CA THR A 62 16.17 12.80 5.75
C THR A 62 16.34 11.43 6.40
N SER A 63 15.22 10.79 6.77
CA SER A 63 15.19 9.46 7.38
C SER A 63 14.76 8.42 6.35
N ASP A 64 15.43 7.29 6.33
CA ASP A 64 15.01 6.10 5.61
C ASP A 64 14.17 5.24 6.56
N CYS A 65 12.92 5.04 6.20
CA CYS A 65 12.03 4.09 6.86
C CYS A 65 12.12 2.76 6.12
N GLU A 66 12.18 1.67 6.83
CA GLU A 66 12.24 0.30 6.29
C GLU A 66 13.60 -0.13 5.68
N GLY A 67 14.62 0.74 5.61
CA GLY A 67 15.87 0.41 4.92
C GLY A 67 15.66 0.08 3.44
N ALA A 68 14.63 0.66 2.83
CA ALA A 68 14.12 0.29 1.51
C ALA A 68 15.05 0.72 0.35
N GLY A 69 16.24 1.18 0.63
CA GLY A 69 17.39 1.31 -0.27
C GLY A 69 17.24 2.24 -1.48
N GLU A 70 16.11 2.36 -2.11
CA GLU A 70 15.93 3.16 -3.32
C GLU A 70 14.92 4.28 -3.12
N MET A 71 15.37 5.36 -2.47
CA MET A 71 14.59 6.58 -2.32
C MET A 71 14.84 7.56 -3.47
N PHE A 72 13.80 8.25 -3.92
CA PHE A 72 13.97 9.39 -4.82
C PHE A 72 14.64 10.54 -4.08
N ARG A 73 15.78 10.99 -4.58
CA ARG A 73 16.51 12.12 -3.98
C ARG A 73 15.83 13.44 -4.30
N VAL A 74 15.77 14.31 -3.30
CA VAL A 74 15.34 15.72 -3.44
C VAL A 74 16.56 16.61 -3.23
N THR A 75 16.89 17.41 -4.23
CA THR A 75 18.06 18.31 -4.19
C THR A 75 17.81 19.56 -5.00
N THR A 76 18.40 20.67 -4.58
CA THR A 76 18.46 21.94 -5.32
C THR A 76 19.82 22.17 -5.98
N LEU A 77 20.78 21.26 -5.78
CA LEU A 77 22.09 21.33 -6.41
C LEU A 77 22.00 21.05 -7.91
N ASP A 78 22.84 21.74 -8.69
CA ASP A 78 22.94 21.45 -10.13
C ASP A 78 23.58 20.06 -10.34
N PRO A 79 22.87 19.09 -10.94
CA PRO A 79 23.42 17.75 -11.16
C PRO A 79 24.60 17.72 -12.13
N LYS A 80 24.80 18.78 -12.95
CA LYS A 80 25.93 18.87 -13.87
C LYS A 80 27.17 19.41 -13.22
N ASN A 81 27.07 20.23 -12.17
CA ASN A 81 28.16 20.87 -11.49
C ASN A 81 27.86 21.02 -10.00
N PRO A 82 27.73 19.91 -9.26
CA PRO A 82 27.50 19.99 -7.82
C PRO A 82 28.74 20.51 -7.09
N PRO A 83 28.58 21.20 -5.97
CA PRO A 83 29.71 21.51 -5.09
C PRO A 83 30.33 20.21 -4.57
N LEU A 84 31.66 20.17 -4.48
CA LEU A 84 32.39 19.00 -4.03
C LEU A 84 33.16 19.30 -2.73
N THR A 85 33.27 18.26 -1.90
CA THR A 85 34.15 18.23 -0.74
C THR A 85 35.62 18.13 -1.16
N GLU A 86 36.55 18.27 -0.23
CA GLU A 86 37.98 18.04 -0.48
C GLU A 86 38.28 16.61 -0.96
N SER A 87 37.44 15.64 -0.61
CA SER A 87 37.57 14.26 -1.08
C SER A 87 36.96 14.00 -2.49
N GLY A 88 36.38 15.03 -3.11
CA GLY A 88 35.77 14.93 -4.43
C GLY A 88 34.34 14.35 -4.44
N GLU A 89 33.71 14.16 -3.27
CA GLU A 89 32.32 13.78 -3.13
C GLU A 89 31.41 15.01 -3.18
N VAL A 90 30.12 14.81 -3.47
CA VAL A 90 29.15 15.91 -3.45
C VAL A 90 29.01 16.47 -2.04
N ASP A 91 29.18 17.77 -1.90
CA ASP A 91 29.03 18.48 -0.63
C ASP A 91 27.55 18.81 -0.37
N TRP A 92 26.88 17.89 0.28
CA TRP A 92 25.46 18.01 0.65
C TRP A 92 25.19 19.08 1.71
N SER A 93 26.22 19.60 2.39
CA SER A 93 26.05 20.70 3.34
C SER A 93 25.62 22.00 2.65
N GLN A 94 25.86 22.11 1.35
CA GLN A 94 25.47 23.24 0.51
C GLN A 94 24.08 23.07 -0.14
N ASP A 95 23.44 21.91 0.03
CA ASP A 95 22.06 21.72 -0.44
C ASP A 95 21.05 22.42 0.48
N PHE A 96 19.80 22.55 0.01
CA PHE A 96 18.73 23.28 0.72
C PHE A 96 18.56 22.88 2.19
N PHE A 97 18.60 21.58 2.48
CA PHE A 97 18.46 21.04 3.85
C PHE A 97 19.81 20.86 4.58
N GLY A 98 20.93 21.20 3.96
CA GLY A 98 22.27 20.98 4.51
C GLY A 98 22.65 19.50 4.70
N LYS A 99 21.90 18.57 4.12
CA LYS A 99 22.10 17.12 4.17
C LYS A 99 21.28 16.42 3.10
N HIS A 100 21.51 15.12 2.93
CA HIS A 100 20.69 14.30 2.03
C HIS A 100 19.21 14.39 2.41
N ALA A 101 18.37 14.70 1.43
CA ALA A 101 16.92 14.64 1.54
C ALA A 101 16.34 13.77 0.43
N SER A 102 15.23 13.12 0.73
CA SER A 102 14.56 12.21 -0.18
C SER A 102 13.04 12.33 -0.05
N LEU A 103 12.31 11.80 -1.03
CA LEU A 103 10.88 11.58 -0.89
C LEU A 103 10.64 10.38 0.04
N THR A 104 9.66 10.49 0.90
CA THR A 104 9.35 9.47 1.91
C THR A 104 8.89 8.15 1.29
N VAL A 105 9.30 7.04 1.85
CA VAL A 105 8.81 5.69 1.52
C VAL A 105 7.68 5.22 2.44
N SER A 106 7.48 5.92 3.59
CA SER A 106 6.44 5.65 4.58
C SER A 106 6.35 6.82 5.56
N GLY A 107 5.16 7.06 6.10
CA GLY A 107 4.93 8.02 7.18
C GLY A 107 5.18 7.44 8.58
N GLN A 108 5.43 6.13 8.69
CA GLN A 108 5.43 5.37 9.95
C GLN A 108 6.31 5.98 11.04
N LEU A 109 7.60 6.22 10.78
CA LEU A 109 8.54 6.72 11.81
C LEU A 109 8.11 8.05 12.44
N ASN A 110 7.46 8.91 11.64
CA ASN A 110 6.89 10.15 12.18
C ASN A 110 5.58 9.88 12.91
N ALA A 111 4.70 9.02 12.35
CA ALA A 111 3.40 8.69 12.94
C ALA A 111 3.54 8.05 14.33
N GLU A 112 4.53 7.18 14.54
CA GLU A 112 4.80 6.56 15.84
C GLU A 112 5.05 7.60 16.96
N ASN A 113 5.72 8.72 16.64
CA ASN A 113 5.90 9.81 17.62
C ASN A 113 4.55 10.44 18.04
N PHE A 114 3.61 10.55 17.09
CA PHE A 114 2.27 11.04 17.38
C PHE A 114 1.44 10.00 18.13
N ALA A 115 1.59 8.72 17.82
CA ALA A 115 0.92 7.64 18.55
C ALA A 115 1.33 7.61 20.03
N MET A 116 2.58 7.94 20.34
CA MET A 116 3.05 8.07 21.73
C MET A 116 2.36 9.21 22.49
N ALA A 117 1.80 10.20 21.80
CA ALA A 117 1.12 11.33 22.41
C ALA A 117 -0.42 11.19 22.37
N PHE A 118 -0.97 10.64 21.28
CA PHE A 118 -2.41 10.61 21.02
C PHE A 118 -3.04 9.22 21.14
N GLY A 119 -2.25 8.15 21.21
CA GLY A 119 -2.73 6.77 21.21
C GLY A 119 -2.92 6.24 19.81
N ASP A 120 -4.09 6.42 19.22
CA ASP A 120 -4.40 5.90 17.89
C ASP A 120 -4.33 7.02 16.85
N VAL A 121 -3.46 6.85 15.87
CA VAL A 121 -3.25 7.82 14.78
C VAL A 121 -3.25 7.10 13.44
N TYR A 122 -3.40 7.84 12.35
CA TYR A 122 -3.20 7.30 11.03
C TYR A 122 -2.62 8.33 10.08
N THR A 123 -1.82 7.88 9.12
CA THR A 123 -1.48 8.63 7.94
C THR A 123 -2.30 8.11 6.74
N PHE A 124 -2.60 8.98 5.82
CA PHE A 124 -3.13 8.63 4.51
C PHE A 124 -2.58 9.65 3.52
N GLY A 125 -1.48 9.30 2.88
CA GLY A 125 -0.74 10.25 2.06
C GLY A 125 0.16 9.59 1.01
N PRO A 126 0.76 10.42 0.14
CA PRO A 126 1.64 9.94 -0.91
C PRO A 126 2.95 9.41 -0.34
N THR A 127 3.38 8.28 -0.88
CA THR A 127 4.68 7.65 -0.64
C THR A 127 5.34 7.32 -1.97
N PHE A 128 6.67 7.21 -1.94
CA PHE A 128 7.48 7.12 -3.15
C PHE A 128 8.56 6.05 -2.99
N ARG A 129 8.63 5.13 -3.95
CA ARG A 129 9.66 4.09 -3.98
C ARG A 129 10.30 4.02 -5.35
N ALA A 130 11.65 4.17 -5.42
CA ALA A 130 12.41 4.19 -6.66
C ALA A 130 12.78 2.79 -7.17
N GLU A 131 12.16 1.76 -6.64
CA GLU A 131 12.41 0.37 -7.02
C GLU A 131 12.16 0.12 -8.51
N LYS A 132 13.15 -0.47 -9.17
CA LYS A 132 13.05 -0.86 -10.60
C LYS A 132 12.28 -2.17 -10.76
N SER A 133 11.02 -2.18 -10.34
CA SER A 133 10.13 -3.33 -10.47
C SER A 133 9.07 -3.09 -11.54
N PHE A 134 9.00 -3.96 -12.54
CA PHE A 134 8.06 -3.89 -13.66
C PHE A 134 6.88 -4.84 -13.47
N THR A 135 6.26 -4.82 -12.31
CA THR A 135 5.05 -5.62 -12.07
C THR A 135 3.80 -4.76 -12.11
N THR A 136 2.64 -5.39 -12.24
CA THR A 136 1.34 -4.69 -12.24
C THR A 136 0.97 -4.12 -10.86
N ARG A 137 1.71 -4.45 -9.82
CA ARG A 137 1.45 -4.04 -8.43
C ARG A 137 2.41 -2.96 -7.91
N HIS A 138 3.46 -2.61 -8.66
CA HIS A 138 4.44 -1.61 -8.26
C HIS A 138 4.17 -0.28 -8.97
N ALA A 139 4.11 0.78 -8.19
CA ALA A 139 4.05 2.15 -8.66
C ALA A 139 5.11 2.97 -7.92
N ALA A 140 5.74 3.91 -8.64
CA ALA A 140 6.76 4.77 -8.04
C ALA A 140 6.17 5.81 -7.06
N GLU A 141 4.88 6.12 -7.22
CA GLU A 141 4.09 6.99 -6.33
C GLU A 141 2.74 6.31 -6.05
N PHE A 142 2.38 6.19 -4.78
CA PHE A 142 1.12 5.63 -4.34
C PHE A 142 0.72 6.23 -2.99
N TRP A 143 -0.53 6.03 -2.58
CA TRP A 143 -1.01 6.48 -1.28
C TRP A 143 -1.08 5.29 -0.33
N MET A 144 -0.46 5.43 0.84
CA MET A 144 -0.52 4.42 1.90
C MET A 144 -1.52 4.83 2.98
N ILE A 145 -2.18 3.82 3.52
CA ILE A 145 -3.02 3.89 4.71
C ILE A 145 -2.20 3.24 5.83
N GLU A 146 -1.77 4.03 6.81
CA GLU A 146 -0.83 3.58 7.83
C GLU A 146 -1.39 3.95 9.22
N PRO A 147 -2.27 3.12 9.82
CA PRO A 147 -2.69 3.30 11.20
C PRO A 147 -1.60 2.85 12.16
N GLU A 148 -1.34 3.66 13.18
CA GLU A 148 -0.45 3.34 14.30
C GLU A 148 -1.29 3.34 15.59
N MET A 149 -1.38 2.20 16.24
CA MET A 149 -2.25 1.96 17.39
C MET A 149 -1.40 1.66 18.62
N ALA A 150 -1.29 2.63 19.53
CA ALA A 150 -0.57 2.42 20.77
C ALA A 150 -1.30 1.38 21.65
N PHE A 151 -0.53 0.49 22.27
CA PHE A 151 -1.03 -0.57 23.18
C PHE A 151 -1.96 -1.60 22.52
N CYS A 152 -1.98 -1.69 21.20
CA CYS A 152 -2.73 -2.68 20.44
C CYS A 152 -1.86 -3.91 20.16
N ASP A 153 -2.44 -5.10 20.32
CA ASP A 153 -1.78 -6.33 19.90
C ASP A 153 -2.08 -6.67 18.43
N LEU A 154 -1.46 -7.73 17.91
CA LEU A 154 -1.66 -8.18 16.54
C LEU A 154 -3.13 -8.53 16.23
N ASN A 155 -3.87 -9.10 17.18
CA ASN A 155 -5.27 -9.45 16.97
C ASN A 155 -6.13 -8.20 16.82
N GLY A 156 -5.97 -7.22 17.70
CA GLY A 156 -6.66 -5.93 17.59
C GLY A 156 -6.32 -5.19 16.29
N TYR A 157 -5.06 -5.29 15.84
CA TYR A 157 -4.66 -4.70 14.57
C TYR A 157 -5.33 -5.40 13.37
N MET A 158 -5.40 -6.74 13.36
CA MET A 158 -6.13 -7.50 12.33
C MET A 158 -7.62 -7.18 12.34
N ASP A 159 -8.25 -7.03 13.52
CA ASP A 159 -9.65 -6.64 13.65
C ASP A 159 -9.92 -5.26 13.03
N ASN A 160 -9.04 -4.29 13.30
CA ASN A 160 -9.16 -2.96 12.72
C ASN A 160 -8.97 -2.97 11.20
N ALA A 161 -7.97 -3.71 10.69
CA ALA A 161 -7.72 -3.83 9.27
C ALA A 161 -8.91 -4.49 8.52
N GLU A 162 -9.47 -5.56 9.08
CA GLU A 162 -10.66 -6.23 8.54
C GLU A 162 -11.86 -5.27 8.52
N ALA A 163 -12.11 -4.58 9.62
CA ALA A 163 -13.22 -3.62 9.73
C ALA A 163 -13.07 -2.48 8.73
N MET A 164 -11.87 -1.93 8.57
CA MET A 164 -11.57 -0.87 7.61
C MET A 164 -11.84 -1.30 6.17
N ILE A 165 -11.35 -2.46 5.76
CA ILE A 165 -11.54 -2.98 4.40
C ILE A 165 -13.04 -3.17 4.11
N LYS A 166 -13.78 -3.79 5.03
CA LYS A 166 -15.21 -3.99 4.90
C LYS A 166 -16.00 -2.68 4.84
N TYR A 167 -15.64 -1.72 5.69
CA TYR A 167 -16.26 -0.40 5.71
C TYR A 167 -16.07 0.33 4.37
N VAL A 168 -14.85 0.40 3.87
CA VAL A 168 -14.55 1.08 2.59
C VAL A 168 -15.29 0.43 1.43
N ILE A 169 -15.32 -0.91 1.37
CA ILE A 169 -16.05 -1.63 0.32
C ILE A 169 -17.55 -1.30 0.37
N ARG A 170 -18.19 -1.41 1.54
CA ARG A 170 -19.62 -1.07 1.71
C ARG A 170 -19.89 0.37 1.33
N TYR A 171 -19.07 1.29 1.82
CA TYR A 171 -19.23 2.70 1.54
C TYR A 171 -19.15 3.01 0.04
N VAL A 172 -18.26 2.35 -0.70
CA VAL A 172 -18.15 2.50 -2.16
C VAL A 172 -19.35 1.88 -2.88
N LEU A 173 -19.78 0.67 -2.48
CA LEU A 173 -20.96 0.02 -3.06
C LEU A 173 -22.24 0.88 -2.90
N ASP A 174 -22.41 1.48 -1.73
CA ASP A 174 -23.58 2.30 -1.40
C ASP A 174 -23.56 3.68 -2.10
N ASN A 175 -22.38 4.28 -2.27
CA ASN A 175 -22.25 5.66 -2.77
C ASN A 175 -21.83 5.77 -4.24
N CYS A 176 -21.48 4.67 -4.89
CA CYS A 176 -21.08 4.61 -6.30
C CYS A 176 -21.76 3.47 -7.07
N PRO A 177 -23.09 3.29 -6.96
CA PRO A 177 -23.78 2.14 -7.58
C PRO A 177 -23.64 2.13 -9.11
N ASP A 178 -23.71 3.29 -9.76
CA ASP A 178 -23.63 3.39 -11.23
C ASP A 178 -22.21 3.04 -11.73
N GLU A 179 -21.18 3.54 -11.05
CA GLU A 179 -19.78 3.25 -11.38
C GLU A 179 -19.48 1.77 -11.14
N MET A 180 -19.99 1.19 -10.06
CA MET A 180 -19.80 -0.22 -9.75
C MET A 180 -20.53 -1.12 -10.75
N ALA A 181 -21.74 -0.77 -11.16
CA ALA A 181 -22.47 -1.46 -12.23
C ALA A 181 -21.71 -1.40 -13.56
N PHE A 182 -21.14 -0.22 -13.91
CA PHE A 182 -20.31 -0.05 -15.07
C PHE A 182 -19.08 -0.98 -15.04
N PHE A 183 -18.35 -1.03 -13.94
CA PHE A 183 -17.19 -1.91 -13.82
C PHE A 183 -17.58 -3.38 -13.88
N ASN A 184 -18.64 -3.78 -13.19
CA ASN A 184 -19.13 -5.16 -13.18
C ASN A 184 -19.55 -5.63 -14.58
N GLN A 185 -20.13 -4.72 -15.37
CA GLN A 185 -20.62 -5.06 -16.71
C GLN A 185 -19.49 -5.06 -17.76
N PHE A 186 -18.58 -4.07 -17.74
CA PHE A 186 -17.68 -3.79 -18.86
C PHE A 186 -16.21 -4.10 -18.59
N ILE A 187 -15.79 -4.21 -17.33
CA ILE A 187 -14.39 -4.37 -16.93
C ILE A 187 -14.14 -5.73 -16.32
N ASP A 188 -14.92 -6.11 -15.30
CA ASP A 188 -14.69 -7.32 -14.54
C ASP A 188 -16.01 -7.91 -14.05
N LYS A 189 -16.51 -8.90 -14.79
CA LYS A 189 -17.74 -9.62 -14.43
C LYS A 189 -17.58 -10.36 -13.11
N GLY A 190 -18.53 -10.19 -12.20
CA GLY A 190 -18.49 -10.76 -10.83
C GLY A 190 -17.73 -9.91 -9.82
N LEU A 191 -17.30 -8.68 -10.19
CA LEU A 191 -16.64 -7.76 -9.27
C LEU A 191 -17.47 -7.45 -8.04
N VAL A 192 -18.76 -7.10 -8.24
CA VAL A 192 -19.66 -6.74 -7.14
C VAL A 192 -19.86 -7.93 -6.20
N GLU A 193 -20.11 -9.14 -6.74
CA GLU A 193 -20.26 -10.35 -5.96
C GLU A 193 -19.04 -10.64 -5.08
N ARG A 194 -17.82 -10.48 -5.63
CA ARG A 194 -16.57 -10.64 -4.86
C ARG A 194 -16.43 -9.59 -3.76
N LEU A 195 -16.76 -8.34 -4.04
CA LEU A 195 -16.71 -7.27 -3.04
C LEU A 195 -17.73 -7.49 -1.93
N GLU A 196 -18.93 -7.93 -2.26
CA GLU A 196 -19.97 -8.31 -1.28
C GLU A 196 -19.53 -9.50 -0.42
N LEU A 197 -18.88 -10.51 -1.03
CA LEU A 197 -18.31 -11.62 -0.27
C LEU A 197 -17.30 -11.10 0.76
N VAL A 198 -16.34 -10.27 0.34
CA VAL A 198 -15.32 -9.70 1.24
C VAL A 198 -15.95 -8.84 2.33
N ALA A 199 -16.94 -8.02 1.99
CA ALA A 199 -17.59 -7.13 2.94
C ALA A 199 -18.41 -7.87 4.01
N ASN A 200 -18.86 -9.11 3.73
CA ASN A 200 -19.78 -9.86 4.59
C ASN A 200 -19.17 -11.10 5.26
N CYS A 201 -18.01 -11.61 4.78
CA CYS A 201 -17.37 -12.76 5.41
C CYS A 201 -16.45 -12.33 6.55
N GLU A 202 -16.20 -13.20 7.49
CA GLU A 202 -15.11 -13.10 8.47
C GLU A 202 -13.80 -13.53 7.80
N PHE A 203 -12.72 -12.76 7.98
CA PHE A 203 -11.42 -13.09 7.39
C PHE A 203 -10.78 -14.27 8.11
N GLY A 204 -10.11 -15.13 7.36
CA GLY A 204 -9.33 -16.23 7.93
C GLY A 204 -8.07 -15.69 8.63
N ARG A 205 -7.61 -16.44 9.64
CA ARG A 205 -6.36 -16.16 10.35
C ARG A 205 -5.60 -17.46 10.48
N ILE A 206 -4.37 -17.49 9.97
CA ILE A 206 -3.48 -18.65 10.07
C ILE A 206 -2.04 -18.18 10.27
N SER A 207 -1.23 -19.03 10.91
CA SER A 207 0.20 -18.79 10.96
C SER A 207 0.87 -19.13 9.62
N TYR A 208 2.05 -18.55 9.39
CA TYR A 208 2.89 -18.90 8.24
C TYR A 208 3.20 -20.41 8.21
N THR A 209 3.47 -21.01 9.34
CA THR A 209 3.76 -22.45 9.43
C THR A 209 2.56 -23.28 8.96
N GLU A 210 1.34 -22.98 9.42
CA GLU A 210 0.12 -23.65 8.97
C GLU A 210 -0.13 -23.42 7.46
N ALA A 211 0.11 -22.20 6.97
CA ALA A 211 -0.02 -21.88 5.56
C ALA A 211 0.95 -22.75 4.71
N ILE A 212 2.21 -22.88 5.12
CA ILE A 212 3.20 -23.71 4.44
C ILE A 212 2.81 -25.20 4.46
N GLU A 213 2.27 -25.71 5.58
CA GLU A 213 1.79 -27.09 5.66
C GLU A 213 0.62 -27.36 4.69
N ILE A 214 -0.33 -26.43 4.59
CA ILE A 214 -1.43 -26.51 3.63
C ILE A 214 -0.90 -26.52 2.19
N LEU A 215 0.01 -25.62 1.88
CA LEU A 215 0.60 -25.47 0.54
C LEU A 215 1.44 -26.70 0.15
N LYS A 216 2.23 -27.28 1.06
CA LYS A 216 3.04 -28.47 0.81
C LYS A 216 2.23 -29.69 0.35
N LYS A 217 1.00 -29.83 0.83
CA LYS A 217 0.09 -30.90 0.38
C LYS A 217 -0.23 -30.82 -1.11
N ASN A 218 -0.05 -29.65 -1.73
CA ASN A 218 -0.31 -29.37 -3.16
C ASN A 218 0.93 -28.89 -3.94
N ASN A 219 2.13 -29.05 -3.39
CA ASN A 219 3.38 -28.47 -3.92
C ASN A 219 3.65 -28.86 -5.39
N LYS A 220 3.23 -30.05 -5.84
CA LYS A 220 3.37 -30.49 -7.25
C LYS A 220 2.58 -29.65 -8.27
N LYS A 221 1.70 -28.78 -7.82
CA LYS A 221 0.82 -27.95 -8.66
C LYS A 221 1.32 -26.51 -8.81
N PHE A 222 2.36 -26.14 -8.08
CA PHE A 222 2.90 -24.77 -8.07
C PHE A 222 4.12 -24.65 -8.98
N GLN A 223 4.30 -23.49 -9.58
CA GLN A 223 5.47 -23.12 -10.35
C GLN A 223 6.69 -22.94 -9.44
N PHE A 224 6.47 -22.32 -8.27
CA PHE A 224 7.50 -22.09 -7.26
C PHE A 224 7.41 -23.14 -6.15
N PRO A 225 8.54 -23.67 -5.67
CA PRO A 225 8.55 -24.65 -4.59
C PRO A 225 8.06 -24.03 -3.29
N VAL A 226 7.41 -24.85 -2.46
CA VAL A 226 6.94 -24.46 -1.13
C VAL A 226 7.84 -25.07 -0.09
N GLU A 227 8.61 -24.25 0.59
CA GLU A 227 9.49 -24.64 1.68
C GLU A 227 9.32 -23.67 2.86
N TRP A 228 9.56 -24.16 4.08
CA TRP A 228 9.56 -23.30 5.25
C TRP A 228 10.79 -22.38 5.23
N GLY A 229 10.61 -21.11 5.52
CA GLY A 229 11.67 -20.11 5.45
C GLY A 229 11.79 -19.41 4.08
N VAL A 230 10.86 -19.65 3.15
CA VAL A 230 10.79 -18.99 1.83
C VAL A 230 9.54 -18.13 1.73
N ASP A 231 9.62 -17.02 1.03
CA ASP A 231 8.46 -16.14 0.82
C ASP A 231 7.31 -16.85 0.10
N ILE A 232 6.10 -16.62 0.60
CA ILE A 232 4.86 -17.05 -0.05
C ILE A 232 4.67 -16.22 -1.34
N GLN A 233 4.63 -16.91 -2.48
CA GLN A 233 4.45 -16.28 -3.80
C GLN A 233 2.98 -16.03 -4.11
N THR A 234 2.69 -15.15 -5.05
CA THR A 234 1.31 -14.78 -5.45
C THR A 234 0.43 -15.99 -5.78
N GLU A 235 0.97 -17.04 -6.40
CA GLU A 235 0.21 -18.27 -6.70
C GLU A 235 -0.20 -19.01 -5.42
N HIS A 236 0.67 -19.00 -4.40
CA HIS A 236 0.40 -19.60 -3.09
C HIS A 236 -0.68 -18.81 -2.34
N GLU A 237 -0.59 -17.48 -2.34
CA GLU A 237 -1.60 -16.61 -1.74
C GLU A 237 -2.97 -16.83 -2.37
N ARG A 238 -3.03 -16.89 -3.71
CA ARG A 238 -4.25 -17.18 -4.44
C ARG A 238 -4.83 -18.55 -4.13
N TYR A 239 -3.98 -19.58 -4.02
CA TYR A 239 -4.43 -20.91 -3.65
C TYR A 239 -5.05 -20.93 -2.24
N LEU A 240 -4.42 -20.27 -1.28
CA LEU A 240 -4.97 -20.16 0.08
C LEU A 240 -6.32 -19.44 0.06
N THR A 241 -6.40 -18.26 -0.57
CA THR A 241 -7.59 -17.41 -0.53
C THR A 241 -8.72 -17.89 -1.43
N GLU A 242 -8.43 -18.36 -2.65
CA GLU A 242 -9.45 -18.70 -3.65
C GLU A 242 -9.91 -20.17 -3.59
N VAL A 243 -9.01 -21.09 -3.17
CA VAL A 243 -9.29 -22.53 -3.18
C VAL A 243 -9.56 -23.09 -1.79
N VAL A 244 -8.67 -22.78 -0.83
CA VAL A 244 -8.74 -23.37 0.52
C VAL A 244 -9.76 -22.66 1.37
N PHE A 245 -9.57 -21.36 1.61
CA PHE A 245 -10.42 -20.59 2.52
C PHE A 245 -11.63 -19.94 1.84
N LYS A 246 -11.57 -19.67 0.54
CA LYS A 246 -12.57 -18.97 -0.28
C LYS A 246 -12.98 -17.62 0.32
N LYS A 247 -12.05 -16.95 0.97
CA LYS A 247 -12.19 -15.66 1.64
C LYS A 247 -10.83 -15.02 1.86
N PRO A 248 -10.74 -13.73 2.21
CA PRO A 248 -9.49 -13.11 2.62
C PRO A 248 -8.89 -13.81 3.86
N VAL A 249 -7.57 -13.86 3.93
CA VAL A 249 -6.84 -14.54 5.00
C VAL A 249 -5.67 -13.68 5.46
N PHE A 250 -5.55 -13.48 6.76
CA PHE A 250 -4.34 -12.99 7.39
C PHE A 250 -3.38 -14.17 7.58
N VAL A 251 -2.15 -13.99 7.16
CA VAL A 251 -1.05 -14.92 7.45
C VAL A 251 -0.09 -14.21 8.40
N THR A 252 0.12 -14.76 9.57
CA THR A 252 0.93 -14.19 10.66
C THR A 252 2.17 -15.03 10.97
N ASP A 253 2.99 -14.57 11.88
CA ASP A 253 4.14 -15.32 12.41
C ASP A 253 5.13 -15.78 11.34
N TYR A 254 5.48 -14.86 10.44
CA TYR A 254 6.51 -15.10 9.43
C TYR A 254 7.88 -15.26 10.08
N PRO A 255 8.75 -16.14 9.53
CA PRO A 255 10.14 -16.22 9.96
C PRO A 255 10.86 -14.87 9.80
N LYS A 256 11.59 -14.45 10.83
CA LYS A 256 12.31 -13.16 10.82
C LYS A 256 13.34 -13.04 9.69
N GLU A 257 13.84 -14.16 9.20
CA GLU A 257 14.87 -14.23 8.15
C GLU A 257 14.36 -13.79 6.78
N ILE A 258 13.04 -13.84 6.55
CA ILE A 258 12.43 -13.51 5.25
C ILE A 258 11.61 -12.22 5.28
N LYS A 259 11.59 -11.53 6.39
CA LYS A 259 10.91 -10.24 6.51
C LYS A 259 11.88 -9.15 6.92
N SER A 260 11.76 -7.99 6.26
CA SER A 260 12.50 -6.80 6.65
C SER A 260 12.15 -6.46 8.10
N CYS A 261 13.18 -6.25 8.91
CA CYS A 261 12.99 -5.91 10.30
C CYS A 261 13.12 -4.40 10.48
N LEU A 262 12.02 -3.72 10.77
CA LEU A 262 12.03 -2.32 11.17
C LEU A 262 12.75 -2.09 12.50
N LEU A 263 12.96 -3.15 13.26
CA LEU A 263 13.54 -3.17 14.59
C LEU A 263 15.02 -2.75 14.65
N TYR A 264 15.76 -2.89 13.55
CA TYR A 264 17.18 -2.51 13.52
C TYR A 264 17.41 -1.00 13.36
N THR A 265 16.41 -0.27 12.92
CA THR A 265 16.51 1.17 12.68
C THR A 265 15.97 2.03 13.84
N SER A 266 15.19 1.42 14.74
CA SER A 266 14.62 2.10 15.91
C SER A 266 14.74 1.20 17.14
N PRO A 267 15.81 1.30 17.95
CA PRO A 267 15.95 0.51 19.17
C PRO A 267 14.92 0.95 20.22
N SER A 268 13.74 0.36 20.14
CA SER A 268 12.67 0.54 21.10
C SER A 268 12.61 -0.67 22.05
N PRO A 269 12.24 -0.52 23.32
CA PRO A 269 12.01 -1.65 24.23
C PRO A 269 10.96 -2.66 23.71
N ARG A 270 10.06 -2.26 22.81
CA ARG A 270 9.13 -3.16 22.10
C ARG A 270 9.86 -4.17 21.24
N ASP A 271 10.93 -3.75 20.63
CA ASP A 271 11.66 -4.53 19.64
C ASP A 271 12.31 -5.76 20.27
N TYR A 272 12.68 -5.66 21.55
CA TYR A 272 13.19 -6.79 22.33
C TYR A 272 12.09 -7.76 22.78
N ALA A 273 10.84 -7.33 22.88
CA ALA A 273 9.72 -8.18 23.27
C ALA A 273 9.16 -9.00 22.08
N ALA A 274 9.22 -8.47 20.87
CA ALA A 274 8.75 -9.14 19.65
C ALA A 274 9.76 -10.18 19.11
N SER A 275 11.03 -10.14 19.56
CA SER A 275 12.10 -11.05 19.11
C SER A 275 12.25 -12.32 19.95
N ARG A 276 11.31 -12.62 20.87
CA ARG A 276 11.32 -13.84 21.70
C ARG A 276 10.22 -14.80 21.33
#